data_f08ebf2a90c54c904059a45b298336cc
#
_entry.id   f08ebf2a90c54c904059a45b298336cc
#
_cell.length_a   1.000
_cell.length_b   1.000
_cell.length_c   1.000
_cell.angle_alpha   90.00
_cell.angle_beta   90.00
_cell.angle_gamma   90.00
#
_symmetry.space_group_name_H-M   'P 1'
#
loop_
_entity.id
_entity.type
_entity.pdbx_description
1 polymer ?
#
loop_
_entity_poly.entity_id
_entity_poly.type
_entity_poly.pdbx_seq_one_letter_code
_entity_poly.pdbx_strand_id
1 'polypeptide(L)'
;MFDIRSLAKSLLAVSALLAAGQAFAHPQLLATTPADNAEIAAPARIELRFSENLVTRVSGAKLVMTGMPGMADHGPMSVATRVSAGEDPKTMVITPASQLVPGTYRLDWRAVAADTHPVSGKLTFTVK
;
A
#
# COMPACT_ATOMS: atom_id res chain seq x y z
N MET A 1 -25.05 -42.14 28.39
CA MET A 1 -23.68 -42.59 28.14
C MET A 1 -23.01 -41.59 27.23
N PHE A 2 -21.95 -40.96 27.67
CA PHE A 2 -21.24 -39.95 26.89
C PHE A 2 -20.40 -40.62 25.77
N ASP A 3 -20.63 -40.15 24.56
CA ASP A 3 -19.84 -40.64 23.41
C ASP A 3 -18.58 -39.81 23.27
N ILE A 4 -17.43 -40.39 23.65
CA ILE A 4 -16.11 -39.80 23.59
C ILE A 4 -15.73 -39.36 22.16
N ARG A 5 -16.33 -39.99 21.15
CA ARG A 5 -16.13 -39.66 19.74
C ARG A 5 -16.73 -38.29 19.37
N SER A 6 -17.82 -37.89 19.98
CA SER A 6 -18.45 -36.57 19.78
C SER A 6 -17.61 -35.42 20.36
N LEU A 7 -16.99 -35.64 21.53
CA LEU A 7 -16.13 -34.66 22.18
C LEU A 7 -14.86 -34.38 21.37
N ALA A 8 -14.27 -35.42 20.77
CA ALA A 8 -13.06 -35.28 19.94
C ALA A 8 -13.33 -34.45 18.68
N LYS A 9 -14.50 -34.63 18.06
CA LYS A 9 -14.89 -33.84 16.88
C LYS A 9 -15.12 -32.37 17.21
N SER A 10 -15.70 -32.06 18.38
CA SER A 10 -15.93 -30.68 18.82
C SER A 10 -14.62 -29.94 19.13
N LEU A 11 -13.65 -30.63 19.73
CA LEU A 11 -12.32 -30.06 20.02
C LEU A 11 -11.55 -29.73 18.75
N LEU A 12 -11.64 -30.57 17.72
CA LEU A 12 -10.98 -30.30 16.43
C LEU A 12 -11.56 -29.07 15.71
N ALA A 13 -12.86 -28.86 15.77
CA ALA A 13 -13.53 -27.70 15.17
C ALA A 13 -13.11 -26.39 15.82
N VAL A 14 -12.95 -26.35 17.14
CA VAL A 14 -12.49 -25.17 17.88
C VAL A 14 -11.03 -24.85 17.56
N SER A 15 -10.17 -25.85 17.43
CA SER A 15 -8.76 -25.66 17.08
C SER A 15 -8.60 -25.09 15.66
N ALA A 16 -9.43 -25.51 14.71
CA ALA A 16 -9.40 -25.00 13.33
C ALA A 16 -9.83 -23.52 13.24
N LEU A 17 -10.80 -23.09 14.04
CA LEU A 17 -11.25 -21.71 14.13
C LEU A 17 -10.17 -20.78 14.72
N LEU A 18 -9.44 -21.22 15.73
CA LEU A 18 -8.34 -20.46 16.33
C LEU A 18 -7.15 -20.30 15.37
N ALA A 19 -6.84 -21.32 14.57
CA ALA A 19 -5.77 -21.24 13.57
C ALA A 19 -6.12 -20.30 12.41
N ALA A 20 -7.38 -20.21 11.98
CA ALA A 20 -7.83 -19.31 10.91
C ALA A 20 -7.73 -17.83 11.30
N GLY A 21 -7.87 -17.47 12.60
CA GLY A 21 -7.78 -16.09 13.09
C GLY A 21 -6.38 -15.50 13.10
N GLN A 22 -5.31 -16.29 12.89
CA GLN A 22 -3.93 -15.83 12.90
C GLN A 22 -3.32 -15.58 11.51
N ALA A 23 -4.09 -15.80 10.42
CA ALA A 23 -3.56 -15.81 9.06
C ALA A 23 -3.48 -14.44 8.37
N PHE A 24 -3.84 -13.30 9.04
CA PHE A 24 -4.03 -12.02 8.37
C PHE A 24 -3.23 -10.88 9.03
N ALA A 25 -1.91 -11.07 9.22
CA ALA A 25 -1.06 -10.08 9.87
C ALA A 25 -0.35 -9.13 8.88
N HIS A 26 -0.34 -9.43 7.57
CA HIS A 26 0.34 -8.60 6.57
C HIS A 26 -0.60 -7.56 5.97
N PRO A 27 -0.17 -6.29 5.83
CA PRO A 27 -0.98 -5.28 5.16
C PRO A 27 -1.15 -5.64 3.68
N GLN A 28 -2.38 -5.53 3.20
CA GLN A 28 -2.70 -5.69 1.78
C GLN A 28 -3.15 -4.36 1.22
N LEU A 29 -2.67 -4.00 0.03
CA LEU A 29 -3.12 -2.80 -0.65
C LEU A 29 -4.54 -3.03 -1.18
N LEU A 30 -5.49 -2.23 -0.71
CA LEU A 30 -6.91 -2.34 -1.07
C LEU A 30 -7.31 -1.35 -2.16
N ALA A 31 -6.75 -0.14 -2.13
CA ALA A 31 -7.09 0.92 -3.07
C ALA A 31 -5.98 1.94 -3.19
N THR A 32 -5.88 2.57 -4.35
CA THR A 32 -4.96 3.68 -4.61
C THR A 32 -5.71 4.84 -5.27
N THR A 33 -5.27 6.06 -4.97
CA THR A 33 -5.70 7.27 -5.65
C THR A 33 -4.46 8.11 -5.97
N PRO A 34 -4.08 8.29 -7.23
CA PRO A 34 -4.75 7.80 -8.45
C PRO A 34 -4.69 6.27 -8.59
N ALA A 35 -5.56 5.72 -9.43
CA ALA A 35 -5.54 4.30 -9.75
C ALA A 35 -4.28 3.96 -10.56
N ASP A 36 -3.85 2.71 -10.50
CA ASP A 36 -2.72 2.24 -11.30
C ASP A 36 -2.99 2.43 -12.80
N ASN A 37 -2.01 2.95 -13.52
CA ASN A 37 -2.07 3.30 -14.95
C ASN A 37 -3.06 4.41 -15.29
N ALA A 38 -3.54 5.20 -14.33
CA ALA A 38 -4.43 6.32 -14.60
C ALA A 38 -3.72 7.44 -15.38
N GLU A 39 -4.49 8.14 -16.21
CA GLU A 39 -4.08 9.38 -16.86
C GLU A 39 -4.94 10.50 -16.31
N ILE A 40 -4.37 11.42 -15.56
CA ILE A 40 -5.12 12.41 -14.78
C ILE A 40 -4.42 13.77 -14.79
N ALA A 41 -5.13 14.81 -14.37
CA ALA A 41 -4.50 16.08 -14.00
C ALA A 41 -3.60 15.88 -12.77
N ALA A 42 -2.65 16.79 -12.56
CA ALA A 42 -1.70 16.67 -11.46
C ALA A 42 -2.42 16.49 -10.12
N PRO A 43 -2.24 15.34 -9.44
CA PRO A 43 -2.84 15.14 -8.13
C PRO A 43 -2.06 15.94 -7.07
N ALA A 44 -2.77 16.50 -6.10
CA ALA A 44 -2.15 17.20 -4.98
C ALA A 44 -1.48 16.22 -4.01
N ARG A 45 -1.96 14.98 -3.98
CA ARG A 45 -1.43 13.91 -3.14
C ARG A 45 -1.78 12.55 -3.73
N ILE A 46 -1.04 11.54 -3.31
CA ILE A 46 -1.28 10.15 -3.65
C ILE A 46 -1.69 9.45 -2.36
N GLU A 47 -2.73 8.63 -2.42
CA GLU A 47 -3.22 7.88 -1.26
C GLU A 47 -3.18 6.38 -1.54
N LEU A 48 -2.63 5.63 -0.59
CA LEU A 48 -2.60 4.17 -0.60
C LEU A 48 -3.34 3.68 0.64
N ARG A 49 -4.42 2.92 0.43
CA ARG A 49 -5.20 2.36 1.52
C ARG A 49 -4.93 0.86 1.67
N PHE A 50 -4.65 0.45 2.90
CA PHE A 50 -4.29 -0.92 3.25
C PHE A 50 -5.33 -1.58 4.15
N SER A 51 -5.21 -2.88 4.32
CA SER A 51 -6.10 -3.69 5.18
C SER A 51 -5.79 -3.55 6.67
N GLU A 52 -4.59 -3.07 7.02
CA GLU A 52 -4.09 -2.99 8.38
C GLU A 52 -3.62 -1.58 8.72
N ASN A 53 -3.62 -1.23 10.01
CA ASN A 53 -3.00 0.00 10.48
C ASN A 53 -1.51 -0.02 10.18
N LEU A 54 -0.99 1.06 9.64
CA LEU A 54 0.42 1.19 9.28
C LEU A 54 1.21 1.84 10.40
N VAL A 55 2.46 1.40 10.54
CA VAL A 55 3.48 2.12 11.31
C VAL A 55 4.15 3.10 10.35
N THR A 56 3.60 4.29 10.24
CA THR A 56 3.96 5.27 9.21
C THR A 56 5.42 5.70 9.27
N ARG A 57 5.99 5.83 10.45
CA ARG A 57 7.39 6.24 10.65
C ARG A 57 8.42 5.30 10.04
N VAL A 58 8.06 4.03 9.82
CA VAL A 58 8.94 3.02 9.20
C VAL A 58 8.42 2.55 7.84
N SER A 59 7.29 3.07 7.41
CA SER A 59 6.77 2.93 6.05
C SER A 59 7.34 4.05 5.18
N GLY A 60 7.34 3.87 3.87
CA GLY A 60 7.89 4.88 2.98
C GLY A 60 7.41 4.74 1.56
N ALA A 61 7.76 5.74 0.76
CA ALA A 61 7.48 5.75 -0.65
C ALA A 61 8.48 6.65 -1.37
N LYS A 62 8.81 6.28 -2.61
CA LYS A 62 9.70 7.02 -3.48
C LYS A 62 8.98 7.28 -4.80
N LEU A 63 8.84 8.54 -5.16
CA LEU A 63 8.23 8.94 -6.42
C LEU A 63 9.33 9.26 -7.44
N VAL A 64 9.19 8.71 -8.63
CA VAL A 64 10.16 8.87 -9.71
C VAL A 64 9.40 9.25 -10.98
N MET A 65 9.86 10.29 -11.67
CA MET A 65 9.40 10.59 -13.03
C MET A 65 10.16 9.68 -14.00
N THR A 66 9.45 8.85 -14.74
CA THR A 66 10.04 7.89 -15.66
C THR A 66 9.99 8.34 -17.12
N GLY A 67 9.17 9.35 -17.44
CA GLY A 67 9.05 9.89 -18.79
C GLY A 67 8.44 11.28 -18.79
N MET A 68 8.70 12.04 -19.84
CA MET A 68 8.20 13.40 -20.03
C MET A 68 7.89 13.59 -21.52
N PRO A 69 6.81 14.32 -21.88
CA PRO A 69 6.49 14.55 -23.29
C PRO A 69 7.70 15.17 -24.03
N GLY A 70 8.10 14.57 -25.14
CA GLY A 70 9.22 15.03 -25.96
C GLY A 70 10.62 14.73 -25.43
N MET A 71 10.74 14.07 -24.27
CA MET A 71 12.03 13.74 -23.64
C MET A 71 12.07 12.29 -23.21
N ALA A 72 11.91 11.37 -24.16
CA ALA A 72 11.85 9.94 -23.90
C ALA A 72 13.17 9.34 -23.38
N ASP A 73 14.31 10.04 -23.55
CA ASP A 73 15.63 9.49 -23.30
C ASP A 73 16.29 9.93 -22.00
N HIS A 74 15.63 10.75 -21.18
CA HIS A 74 16.23 11.04 -19.88
C HIS A 74 15.92 9.93 -18.88
N GLY A 75 16.90 9.57 -18.07
CA GLY A 75 16.77 8.57 -17.04
C GLY A 75 15.75 8.98 -15.97
N PRO A 76 15.38 8.05 -15.05
CA PRO A 76 14.45 8.33 -13.97
C PRO A 76 14.92 9.51 -13.12
N MET A 77 13.99 10.40 -12.77
CA MET A 77 14.26 11.57 -11.94
C MET A 77 13.48 11.46 -10.64
N SER A 78 14.16 11.52 -9.51
CA SER A 78 13.52 11.53 -8.20
C SER A 78 12.70 12.79 -7.99
N VAL A 79 11.51 12.64 -7.46
CA VAL A 79 10.60 13.73 -7.13
C VAL A 79 10.47 13.82 -5.61
N ALA A 80 10.76 14.98 -5.05
CA ALA A 80 10.68 15.17 -3.61
C ALA A 80 9.25 15.01 -3.11
N THR A 81 9.07 14.21 -2.08
CA THR A 81 7.76 13.92 -1.47
C THR A 81 7.87 13.83 0.04
N ARG A 82 6.72 13.93 0.70
CA ARG A 82 6.58 13.66 2.12
C ARG A 82 5.54 12.56 2.32
N VAL A 83 5.87 11.60 3.17
CA VAL A 83 4.96 10.51 3.56
C VAL A 83 4.35 10.83 4.92
N SER A 84 3.04 10.69 5.03
CA SER A 84 2.30 10.92 6.27
C SER A 84 1.16 9.91 6.39
N ALA A 85 0.59 9.81 7.61
CA ALA A 85 -0.64 9.06 7.81
C ALA A 85 -1.83 9.88 7.30
N GLY A 86 -2.83 9.19 6.76
CA GLY A 86 -4.12 9.81 6.46
C GLY A 86 -4.96 10.03 7.72
N GLU A 87 -6.22 10.42 7.56
CA GLU A 87 -7.19 10.49 8.66
C GLU A 87 -7.41 9.11 9.28
N ASP A 88 -7.34 8.08 8.45
CA ASP A 88 -7.38 6.68 8.84
C ASP A 88 -5.96 6.13 8.91
N PRO A 89 -5.56 5.45 10.02
CA PRO A 89 -4.21 4.87 10.14
C PRO A 89 -3.90 3.77 9.14
N LYS A 90 -4.88 3.30 8.38
CA LYS A 90 -4.69 2.35 7.29
C LYS A 90 -4.30 3.01 5.97
N THR A 91 -4.24 4.33 5.92
CA THR A 91 -3.95 5.10 4.72
C THR A 91 -2.58 5.76 4.80
N MET A 92 -1.75 5.52 3.78
CA MET A 92 -0.50 6.25 3.56
C MET A 92 -0.77 7.38 2.57
N VAL A 93 -0.35 8.59 2.93
CA VAL A 93 -0.46 9.76 2.07
C VAL A 93 0.93 10.19 1.62
N ILE A 94 1.11 10.34 0.32
CA ILE A 94 2.34 10.83 -0.28
C ILE A 94 2.04 12.19 -0.91
N THR A 95 2.69 13.24 -0.38
CA THR A 95 2.49 14.62 -0.83
C THR A 95 3.72 15.09 -1.58
N PRO A 96 3.62 15.36 -2.90
CA PRO A 96 4.73 15.98 -3.63
C PRO A 96 5.07 17.35 -3.05
N ALA A 97 6.36 17.68 -3.02
CA ALA A 97 6.83 18.98 -2.51
C ALA A 97 6.42 20.14 -3.42
N SER A 98 6.24 19.88 -4.71
CA SER A 98 5.78 20.84 -5.71
C SER A 98 4.72 20.20 -6.58
N GLN A 99 3.93 21.02 -7.29
CA GLN A 99 2.96 20.51 -8.25
C GLN A 99 3.67 19.64 -9.30
N LEU A 100 3.12 18.44 -9.56
CA LEU A 100 3.66 17.54 -10.56
C LEU A 100 3.46 18.12 -11.96
N VAL A 101 4.48 18.05 -12.78
CA VAL A 101 4.44 18.46 -14.18
C VAL A 101 3.95 17.30 -15.05
N PRO A 102 3.44 17.58 -16.27
CA PRO A 102 3.06 16.50 -17.20
C PRO A 102 4.19 15.50 -17.41
N GLY A 103 3.86 14.22 -17.36
CA GLY A 103 4.82 13.13 -17.49
C GLY A 103 4.30 11.84 -16.89
N THR A 104 5.08 10.80 -16.98
CA THR A 104 4.79 9.49 -16.41
C THR A 104 5.58 9.31 -15.13
N TYR A 105 4.92 8.81 -14.09
CA TYR A 105 5.48 8.65 -12.75
C TYR A 105 5.33 7.22 -12.26
N ARG A 106 6.28 6.77 -11.46
CA ARG A 106 6.22 5.52 -10.72
C ARG A 106 6.42 5.81 -9.24
N LEU A 107 5.51 5.30 -8.42
CA LEU A 107 5.65 5.32 -6.97
C LEU A 107 6.08 3.92 -6.51
N ASP A 108 7.25 3.84 -5.89
CA ASP A 108 7.70 2.64 -5.20
C ASP A 108 7.37 2.81 -3.72
N TRP A 109 6.54 1.93 -3.18
CA TRP A 109 6.08 2.05 -1.80
C TRP A 109 6.48 0.84 -0.95
N ARG A 110 6.60 1.08 0.34
CA ARG A 110 6.89 0.09 1.36
C ARG A 110 5.99 0.35 2.56
N ALA A 111 5.18 -0.61 2.93
CA ALA A 111 4.24 -0.51 4.04
C ALA A 111 4.62 -1.50 5.14
N VAL A 112 4.64 -1.02 6.37
CA VAL A 112 4.93 -1.81 7.56
C VAL A 112 3.76 -1.68 8.52
N ALA A 113 3.19 -2.80 8.94
CA ALA A 113 2.15 -2.88 9.96
C ALA A 113 2.74 -3.38 11.29
N ALA A 114 1.89 -3.65 12.27
CA ALA A 114 2.31 -4.06 13.61
C ALA A 114 3.11 -5.37 13.65
N ASP A 115 2.95 -6.22 12.63
CA ASP A 115 3.73 -7.47 12.48
C ASP A 115 5.20 -7.23 12.13
N THR A 116 5.59 -5.99 11.82
CA THR A 116 6.93 -5.52 11.46
C THR A 116 7.48 -6.04 10.13
N HIS A 117 6.77 -6.87 9.39
CA HIS A 117 7.19 -7.33 8.08
C HIS A 117 6.81 -6.32 7.00
N PRO A 118 7.77 -5.82 6.20
CA PRO A 118 7.44 -4.89 5.12
C PRO A 118 6.79 -5.59 3.94
N VAL A 119 5.82 -4.90 3.34
CA VAL A 119 5.25 -5.26 2.05
C VAL A 119 5.55 -4.11 1.10
N SER A 120 5.98 -4.42 -0.12
CA SER A 120 6.37 -3.43 -1.11
C SER A 120 5.60 -3.61 -2.41
N GLY A 121 5.44 -2.51 -3.14
CA GLY A 121 4.80 -2.55 -4.45
C GLY A 121 5.09 -1.29 -5.24
N LYS A 122 4.46 -1.22 -6.40
CA LYS A 122 4.63 -0.10 -7.35
C LYS A 122 3.26 0.37 -7.83
N LEU A 123 3.21 1.67 -8.13
CA LEU A 123 2.05 2.33 -8.72
C LEU A 123 2.57 3.22 -9.84
N THR A 124 1.95 3.15 -11.01
CA THR A 124 2.31 3.99 -12.15
C THR A 124 1.11 4.84 -12.56
N PHE A 125 1.34 6.11 -12.87
CA PHE A 125 0.30 7.01 -13.40
C PHE A 125 0.93 8.05 -14.31
N THR A 126 0.10 8.68 -15.12
CA THR A 126 0.50 9.74 -16.05
C THR A 126 -0.24 11.03 -15.71
N VAL A 127 0.51 12.11 -15.62
CA VAL A 127 -0.03 13.46 -15.46
C VAL A 127 -0.12 14.10 -16.85
N LYS A 128 -1.33 14.58 -17.15
CA LYS A 128 -1.62 15.26 -18.42
C LYS A 128 -1.23 16.73 -18.41
#